data_870da90d89a20694df8331266f3101de
#
_entry.id   870da90d89a20694df8331266f3101de
#
_cell.length_a   1.000
_cell.length_b   1.000
_cell.length_c   1.000
_cell.angle_alpha   90.00
_cell.angle_beta   90.00
_cell.angle_gamma   90.00
#
_symmetry.space_group_name_H-M   'P 1'
#
loop_
_entity.id
_entity.type
_entity.pdbx_description
1 polymer ?
#
loop_
_entity_poly.entity_id
_entity_poly.type
_entity_poly.pdbx_seq_one_letter_code
_entity_poly.pdbx_strand_id
1 'polypeptide(L)'
;MPKVALIETKPSKTNFRQEFDGAFEFDQFQLCSNPTIKKVLKKDCDIEIDSSLYDWIILVGSDALKFFTKINSVTEYSGKVVEQKFLPVINPAMLAFKPEARKTWEDSKDSIIGFISGTKQETFVDESIAFGIQDTATANAFIQDAIDYDYTHVALDSETTGLYPRDGHMLGLSLSYDGEKGAYIDTECFDETTEALLQELFDKKTVIFHNAKFDLAFFQYHFNFNFPQIEDTMLLHYLIDENPGTHGLKQLAMKYTPYGDYEQPMYEWIGEYRKSHGILKEQFSWDLIPFHTMKVYAAMDSLVTFLVYEKFKKIKQNAKLLWVYDNILIPGTRFLLNVQDNGV
;
A
#
# COMPACT_ATOMS: atom_id res chain seq x y z
N MET A 1 15.06 -21.24 -15.02
CA MET A 1 14.49 -20.93 -13.70
C MET A 1 15.44 -19.96 -13.02
N PRO A 2 14.95 -18.99 -12.27
CA PRO A 2 15.81 -18.06 -11.55
C PRO A 2 16.66 -18.81 -10.53
N LYS A 3 17.87 -18.34 -10.31
CA LYS A 3 18.78 -18.89 -9.31
C LYS A 3 18.48 -18.25 -7.97
N VAL A 4 18.14 -19.05 -6.96
CA VAL A 4 17.67 -18.57 -5.66
C VAL A 4 18.62 -18.98 -4.55
N ALA A 5 18.96 -18.05 -3.65
CA ALA A 5 19.59 -18.35 -2.38
C ALA A 5 18.61 -18.17 -1.23
N LEU A 6 18.70 -18.98 -0.19
CA LEU A 6 18.00 -18.80 1.07
C LEU A 6 19.04 -18.69 2.19
N ILE A 7 18.98 -17.62 2.96
CA ILE A 7 19.93 -17.31 4.03
C ILE A 7 19.20 -17.23 5.37
N GLU A 8 19.50 -18.16 6.26
CA GLU A 8 19.03 -18.12 7.64
C GLU A 8 20.11 -17.61 8.61
N THR A 9 19.73 -17.18 9.80
CA THR A 9 20.67 -16.63 10.79
C THR A 9 21.69 -17.68 11.24
N LYS A 10 21.25 -18.92 11.49
CA LYS A 10 22.06 -20.06 11.92
C LYS A 10 21.37 -21.36 11.55
N PRO A 11 22.07 -22.51 11.53
CA PRO A 11 21.45 -23.80 11.22
C PRO A 11 20.21 -24.05 12.07
N SER A 12 19.09 -24.34 11.44
CA SER A 12 17.82 -24.64 12.06
C SER A 12 17.32 -26.03 11.64
N LYS A 13 16.26 -26.52 12.30
CA LYS A 13 15.57 -27.76 11.92
C LYS A 13 14.45 -27.52 10.93
N THR A 14 14.25 -26.26 10.49
CA THR A 14 13.20 -25.90 9.56
C THR A 14 13.46 -26.49 8.19
N ASN A 15 12.49 -27.20 7.64
CA ASN A 15 12.55 -27.71 6.27
C ASN A 15 11.96 -26.66 5.32
N PHE A 16 12.78 -25.72 4.89
CA PHE A 16 12.31 -24.64 4.01
C PHE A 16 11.75 -25.12 2.66
N ARG A 17 12.19 -26.28 2.14
CA ARG A 17 11.57 -26.85 0.94
C ARG A 17 10.10 -27.21 1.17
N GLN A 18 9.78 -27.74 2.34
CA GLN A 18 8.42 -28.05 2.74
C GLN A 18 7.64 -26.77 3.07
N GLU A 19 8.27 -25.79 3.74
CA GLU A 19 7.63 -24.51 4.08
C GLU A 19 7.23 -23.71 2.82
N PHE A 20 8.00 -23.80 1.73
CA PHE A 20 7.67 -23.20 0.43
C PHE A 20 6.97 -24.18 -0.53
N ASP A 21 6.37 -25.26 -0.04
CA ASP A 21 5.60 -26.27 -0.81
C ASP A 21 6.37 -26.88 -2.00
N GLY A 22 7.70 -26.84 -1.97
CA GLY A 22 8.56 -27.30 -3.07
C GLY A 22 8.43 -26.47 -4.35
N ALA A 23 7.95 -25.21 -4.26
CA ALA A 23 7.62 -24.38 -5.41
C ALA A 23 8.86 -23.98 -6.26
N PHE A 24 10.05 -23.97 -5.66
CA PHE A 24 11.31 -23.64 -6.34
C PHE A 24 12.51 -24.29 -5.66
N GLU A 25 13.62 -24.39 -6.40
CA GLU A 25 14.90 -24.86 -5.86
C GLU A 25 15.72 -23.67 -5.38
N PHE A 26 16.52 -23.86 -4.31
CA PHE A 26 17.40 -22.85 -3.76
C PHE A 26 18.66 -23.45 -3.12
N ASP A 27 19.73 -22.66 -3.11
CA ASP A 27 20.94 -22.94 -2.32
C ASP A 27 20.76 -22.36 -0.91
N GLN A 28 21.00 -23.16 0.12
CA GLN A 28 20.80 -22.75 1.52
C GLN A 28 22.11 -22.39 2.19
N PHE A 29 22.12 -21.22 2.83
CA PHE A 29 23.26 -20.66 3.57
C PHE A 29 22.86 -20.26 4.99
N GLN A 30 23.86 -20.11 5.86
CA GLN A 30 23.70 -19.57 7.21
C GLN A 30 24.63 -18.37 7.39
N LEU A 31 24.18 -17.32 8.10
CA LEU A 31 25.07 -16.22 8.49
C LEU A 31 26.17 -16.69 9.42
N CYS A 32 25.83 -17.61 10.34
CA CYS A 32 26.73 -18.14 11.34
C CYS A 32 26.60 -19.67 11.36
N SER A 33 27.70 -20.38 11.20
CA SER A 33 27.75 -21.84 11.22
C SER A 33 27.52 -22.44 12.61
N ASN A 34 27.63 -21.66 13.68
CA ASN A 34 27.45 -22.14 15.05
C ASN A 34 25.96 -22.23 15.46
N PRO A 35 25.37 -23.43 15.56
CA PRO A 35 23.94 -23.62 15.88
C PRO A 35 23.58 -23.23 17.33
N THR A 36 24.57 -23.17 18.24
CA THR A 36 24.32 -22.94 19.69
C THR A 36 24.37 -21.46 20.05
N ILE A 37 24.77 -20.59 19.15
CA ILE A 37 24.86 -19.15 19.42
C ILE A 37 23.49 -18.57 19.77
N LYS A 38 23.40 -17.81 20.88
CA LYS A 38 22.14 -17.22 21.32
C LYS A 38 21.83 -15.91 20.61
N LYS A 39 22.88 -15.12 20.33
CA LYS A 39 22.77 -13.84 19.64
C LYS A 39 23.90 -13.73 18.62
N VAL A 40 23.56 -13.54 17.37
CA VAL A 40 24.55 -13.38 16.30
C VAL A 40 24.95 -11.90 16.21
N LEU A 41 26.24 -11.63 16.32
CA LEU A 41 26.82 -10.32 16.09
C LEU A 41 27.55 -10.34 14.74
N LYS A 42 27.75 -9.19 14.12
CA LYS A 42 28.42 -9.11 12.81
C LYS A 42 29.78 -9.83 12.76
N LYS A 43 30.53 -9.84 13.87
CA LYS A 43 31.81 -10.55 14.01
C LYS A 43 31.68 -12.08 14.05
N ASP A 44 30.49 -12.60 14.32
CA ASP A 44 30.21 -14.04 14.42
C ASP A 44 29.69 -14.59 13.08
N CYS A 45 29.50 -13.71 12.09
CA CYS A 45 29.06 -14.08 10.75
C CYS A 45 30.25 -14.61 9.96
N ASP A 46 30.14 -15.83 9.48
CA ASP A 46 31.13 -16.55 8.69
C ASP A 46 30.62 -16.99 7.30
N ILE A 47 29.53 -16.36 6.85
CA ILE A 47 28.95 -16.64 5.55
C ILE A 47 29.88 -16.23 4.40
N GLU A 48 30.09 -17.16 3.48
CA GLU A 48 30.74 -16.90 2.18
C GLU A 48 29.70 -17.08 1.07
N ILE A 49 29.25 -15.99 0.48
CA ILE A 49 28.29 -15.99 -0.63
C ILE A 49 28.59 -14.84 -1.60
N ASP A 50 28.66 -15.15 -2.88
CA ASP A 50 28.61 -14.16 -3.94
C ASP A 50 27.16 -13.89 -4.31
N SER A 51 26.60 -12.82 -3.78
CA SER A 51 25.20 -12.46 -4.01
C SER A 51 24.90 -12.12 -5.49
N SER A 52 25.91 -11.79 -6.30
CA SER A 52 25.72 -11.49 -7.73
C SER A 52 25.33 -12.70 -8.56
N LEU A 53 25.59 -13.92 -8.05
CA LEU A 53 25.27 -15.18 -8.72
C LEU A 53 23.79 -15.57 -8.62
N TYR A 54 22.99 -14.87 -7.83
CA TYR A 54 21.60 -15.18 -7.56
C TYR A 54 20.68 -14.09 -8.10
N ASP A 55 19.58 -14.50 -8.71
CA ASP A 55 18.50 -13.60 -9.14
C ASP A 55 17.69 -13.14 -7.93
N TRP A 56 17.43 -14.06 -6.99
CA TRP A 56 16.69 -13.80 -5.76
C TRP A 56 17.43 -14.32 -4.52
N ILE A 57 17.36 -13.59 -3.43
CA ILE A 57 17.94 -13.97 -2.14
C ILE A 57 16.90 -13.85 -1.04
N ILE A 58 16.43 -14.96 -0.50
CA ILE A 58 15.48 -15.01 0.60
C ILE A 58 16.24 -14.81 1.91
N LEU A 59 15.88 -13.80 2.68
CA LEU A 59 16.49 -13.46 3.97
C LEU A 59 15.56 -13.85 5.12
N VAL A 60 15.89 -14.91 5.84
CA VAL A 60 15.06 -15.46 6.92
C VAL A 60 15.42 -14.83 8.26
N GLY A 61 14.51 -13.98 8.77
CA GLY A 61 14.65 -13.32 10.07
C GLY A 61 15.43 -12.00 10.04
N SER A 62 15.34 -11.26 11.16
CA SER A 62 15.87 -9.90 11.25
C SER A 62 17.40 -9.82 11.14
N ASP A 63 18.15 -10.83 11.62
CA ASP A 63 19.61 -10.79 11.55
C ASP A 63 20.12 -10.94 10.12
N ALA A 64 19.48 -11.82 9.30
CA ALA A 64 19.79 -11.96 7.89
C ALA A 64 19.47 -10.69 7.12
N LEU A 65 18.30 -10.09 7.35
CA LEU A 65 17.91 -8.82 6.73
C LEU A 65 18.90 -7.71 7.07
N LYS A 66 19.23 -7.54 8.34
CA LYS A 66 20.16 -6.50 8.82
C LYS A 66 21.59 -6.67 8.30
N PHE A 67 22.02 -7.91 8.06
CA PHE A 67 23.37 -8.17 7.56
C PHE A 67 23.56 -7.71 6.11
N PHE A 68 22.57 -7.98 5.25
CA PHE A 68 22.63 -7.65 3.81
C PHE A 68 22.10 -6.26 3.49
N THR A 69 21.19 -5.74 4.34
CA THR A 69 20.57 -4.43 4.17
C THR A 69 20.76 -3.59 5.44
N LYS A 70 20.28 -2.35 5.47
CA LYS A 70 20.26 -1.54 6.70
C LYS A 70 18.95 -1.66 7.49
N ILE A 71 18.04 -2.51 7.04
CA ILE A 71 16.69 -2.66 7.59
C ILE A 71 16.72 -3.54 8.84
N ASN A 72 15.96 -3.15 9.86
CA ASN A 72 15.94 -3.84 11.15
C ASN A 72 14.66 -4.67 11.41
N SER A 73 13.55 -4.39 10.71
CA SER A 73 12.24 -5.02 10.96
C SER A 73 11.89 -6.01 9.86
N VAL A 74 12.14 -7.30 10.09
CA VAL A 74 11.75 -8.34 9.12
C VAL A 74 10.22 -8.47 8.99
N THR A 75 9.46 -8.19 10.05
CA THR A 75 8.00 -8.33 10.02
C THR A 75 7.36 -7.33 9.06
N GLU A 76 7.92 -6.13 8.99
CA GLU A 76 7.47 -5.02 8.14
C GLU A 76 7.77 -5.25 6.65
N TYR A 77 8.87 -5.93 6.37
CA TYR A 77 9.35 -6.21 5.01
C TYR A 77 9.11 -7.65 4.56
N SER A 78 8.43 -8.46 5.35
CA SER A 78 8.19 -9.87 5.05
C SER A 78 7.35 -10.03 3.78
N GLY A 79 7.89 -10.74 2.78
CA GLY A 79 7.24 -10.97 1.49
C GLY A 79 7.36 -9.84 0.47
N LYS A 80 8.17 -8.80 0.75
CA LYS A 80 8.43 -7.68 -0.16
C LYS A 80 9.80 -7.81 -0.83
N VAL A 81 9.98 -7.13 -1.96
CA VAL A 81 11.30 -6.98 -2.59
C VAL A 81 12.05 -5.85 -1.92
N VAL A 82 13.31 -6.08 -1.54
CA VAL A 82 14.22 -5.08 -0.99
C VAL A 82 15.47 -5.04 -1.87
N GLU A 83 15.94 -3.83 -2.20
CA GLU A 83 17.12 -3.63 -3.05
C GLU A 83 17.09 -4.48 -4.32
N GLN A 84 15.92 -4.59 -4.95
CA GLN A 84 15.63 -5.25 -6.24
C GLN A 84 15.88 -6.78 -6.27
N LYS A 85 16.33 -7.41 -5.18
CA LYS A 85 16.62 -8.86 -5.19
C LYS A 85 16.47 -9.58 -3.86
N PHE A 86 16.40 -8.87 -2.74
CA PHE A 86 16.23 -9.49 -1.44
C PHE A 86 14.75 -9.69 -1.13
N LEU A 87 14.41 -10.89 -0.63
CA LEU A 87 13.07 -11.27 -0.24
C LEU A 87 13.06 -11.62 1.26
N PRO A 88 12.90 -10.61 2.16
CA PRO A 88 12.83 -10.87 3.59
C PRO A 88 11.61 -11.71 3.95
N VAL A 89 11.77 -12.59 4.93
CA VAL A 89 10.67 -13.37 5.48
C VAL A 89 10.87 -13.63 6.97
N ILE A 90 9.78 -13.63 7.74
CA ILE A 90 9.83 -14.04 9.13
C ILE A 90 10.25 -15.51 9.22
N ASN A 91 10.92 -15.90 10.31
CA ASN A 91 11.29 -17.29 10.50
C ASN A 91 10.04 -18.12 10.87
N PRO A 92 9.64 -19.15 10.10
CA PRO A 92 8.45 -19.95 10.39
C PRO A 92 8.51 -20.67 11.75
N ALA A 93 9.71 -20.90 12.30
CA ALA A 93 9.85 -21.40 13.66
C ALA A 93 9.22 -20.49 14.72
N MET A 94 9.01 -19.20 14.42
CA MET A 94 8.28 -18.28 15.32
C MET A 94 6.81 -18.67 15.51
N LEU A 95 6.19 -19.33 14.54
CA LEU A 95 4.76 -19.68 14.59
C LEU A 95 4.41 -20.60 15.76
N ALA A 96 5.39 -21.35 16.28
CA ALA A 96 5.23 -22.14 17.48
C ALA A 96 5.02 -21.29 18.75
N PHE A 97 5.52 -20.06 18.76
CA PHE A 97 5.47 -19.12 19.90
C PHE A 97 4.55 -17.93 19.64
N LYS A 98 4.28 -17.60 18.37
CA LYS A 98 3.44 -16.49 17.93
C LYS A 98 2.49 -16.96 16.83
N PRO A 99 1.43 -17.71 17.18
CA PRO A 99 0.46 -18.22 16.19
C PRO A 99 -0.20 -17.14 15.37
N GLU A 100 -0.34 -15.92 15.91
CA GLU A 100 -0.87 -14.74 15.23
C GLU A 100 -0.05 -14.31 14.01
N ALA A 101 1.23 -14.65 13.96
CA ALA A 101 2.09 -14.37 12.81
C ALA A 101 1.88 -15.32 11.62
N ARG A 102 0.99 -16.33 11.74
CA ARG A 102 0.74 -17.31 10.68
C ARG A 102 0.28 -16.65 9.39
N LYS A 103 -0.63 -15.70 9.48
CA LYS A 103 -1.11 -14.99 8.30
C LYS A 103 0.02 -14.24 7.58
N THR A 104 0.86 -13.52 8.34
CA THR A 104 2.04 -12.83 7.78
C THR A 104 2.97 -13.82 7.07
N TRP A 105 3.17 -15.01 7.63
CA TRP A 105 3.98 -16.05 7.00
C TRP A 105 3.37 -16.51 5.67
N GLU A 106 2.07 -16.88 5.65
CA GLU A 106 1.40 -17.39 4.46
C GLU A 106 1.37 -16.34 3.34
N ASP A 107 1.00 -15.10 3.66
CA ASP A 107 0.99 -13.99 2.70
C ASP A 107 2.40 -13.71 2.13
N SER A 108 3.44 -13.79 2.98
CA SER A 108 4.83 -13.61 2.55
C SER A 108 5.32 -14.77 1.69
N LYS A 109 4.97 -16.01 2.04
CA LYS A 109 5.28 -17.20 1.26
C LYS A 109 4.69 -17.09 -0.15
N ASP A 110 3.41 -16.78 -0.25
CA ASP A 110 2.73 -16.63 -1.54
C ASP A 110 3.36 -15.53 -2.40
N SER A 111 3.73 -14.40 -1.79
CA SER A 111 4.45 -13.33 -2.47
C SER A 111 5.81 -13.77 -2.99
N ILE A 112 6.62 -14.43 -2.16
CA ILE A 112 7.95 -14.94 -2.54
C ILE A 112 7.85 -15.95 -3.69
N ILE A 113 6.92 -16.90 -3.60
CA ILE A 113 6.66 -17.86 -4.67
C ILE A 113 6.27 -17.12 -5.96
N GLY A 114 5.40 -16.12 -5.85
CA GLY A 114 4.97 -15.28 -6.97
C GLY A 114 6.13 -14.55 -7.67
N PHE A 115 7.04 -13.93 -6.93
CA PHE A 115 8.22 -13.25 -7.48
C PHE A 115 9.18 -14.23 -8.16
N ILE A 116 9.49 -15.36 -7.51
CA ILE A 116 10.41 -16.35 -8.04
C ILE A 116 9.85 -17.05 -9.29
N SER A 117 8.54 -17.34 -9.32
CA SER A 117 7.88 -17.95 -10.48
C SER A 117 7.60 -16.96 -11.62
N GLY A 118 7.79 -15.66 -11.39
CA GLY A 118 7.45 -14.60 -12.36
C GLY A 118 5.95 -14.33 -12.52
N THR A 119 5.10 -14.92 -11.66
CA THR A 119 3.66 -14.64 -11.62
C THR A 119 3.34 -13.34 -10.90
N LYS A 120 4.28 -12.85 -10.09
CA LYS A 120 4.26 -11.53 -9.45
C LYS A 120 5.50 -10.77 -9.92
N GLN A 121 5.29 -9.55 -10.39
CA GLN A 121 6.35 -8.63 -10.75
C GLN A 121 6.20 -7.38 -9.90
N GLU A 122 7.30 -6.85 -9.41
CA GLU A 122 7.29 -5.52 -8.83
C GLU A 122 7.34 -4.52 -9.97
N THR A 123 6.28 -3.75 -10.13
CA THR A 123 6.26 -2.68 -11.13
C THR A 123 6.96 -1.47 -10.52
N PHE A 124 8.02 -1.04 -11.18
CA PHE A 124 8.68 0.21 -10.77
C PHE A 124 7.75 1.38 -11.05
N VAL A 125 7.49 2.18 -10.04
CA VAL A 125 6.64 3.37 -10.15
C VAL A 125 7.52 4.53 -10.60
N ASP A 126 7.27 5.03 -11.80
CA ASP A 126 7.90 6.23 -12.35
C ASP A 126 6.86 7.34 -12.62
N GLU A 127 7.33 8.48 -13.11
CA GLU A 127 6.45 9.63 -13.39
C GLU A 127 5.45 9.39 -14.54
N SER A 128 5.57 8.32 -15.31
CA SER A 128 4.56 7.95 -16.31
C SER A 128 3.36 7.26 -15.68
N ILE A 129 3.54 6.68 -14.50
CA ILE A 129 2.51 5.97 -13.73
C ILE A 129 1.93 6.86 -12.63
N ALA A 130 2.80 7.58 -11.90
CA ALA A 130 2.42 8.42 -10.76
C ALA A 130 3.08 9.79 -10.85
N PHE A 131 2.29 10.82 -11.05
CA PHE A 131 2.79 12.18 -11.25
C PHE A 131 2.00 13.21 -10.44
N GLY A 132 2.55 14.43 -10.35
CA GLY A 132 1.93 15.53 -9.61
C GLY A 132 1.61 16.71 -10.51
N ILE A 133 0.57 17.47 -10.17
CA ILE A 133 0.09 18.64 -10.87
C ILE A 133 0.07 19.82 -9.87
N GLN A 134 0.79 20.90 -10.23
CA GLN A 134 0.89 22.14 -9.43
C GLN A 134 0.53 23.39 -10.23
N ASP A 135 -0.23 23.26 -11.31
CA ASP A 135 -0.77 24.40 -12.03
C ASP A 135 -2.23 24.16 -12.44
N THR A 136 -3.04 25.18 -12.34
CA THR A 136 -4.49 25.14 -12.56
C THR A 136 -4.86 24.71 -13.99
N ALA A 137 -4.10 25.11 -14.98
CA ALA A 137 -4.44 24.80 -16.38
C ALA A 137 -4.26 23.29 -16.65
N THR A 138 -3.17 22.69 -16.17
CA THR A 138 -2.92 21.25 -16.26
C THR A 138 -3.93 20.47 -15.41
N ALA A 139 -4.27 20.95 -14.21
CA ALA A 139 -5.29 20.34 -13.37
C ALA A 139 -6.66 20.30 -14.08
N ASN A 140 -7.10 21.42 -14.63
CA ASN A 140 -8.37 21.52 -15.36
C ASN A 140 -8.38 20.61 -16.60
N ALA A 141 -7.29 20.55 -17.37
CA ALA A 141 -7.18 19.66 -18.52
C ALA A 141 -7.25 18.17 -18.10
N PHE A 142 -6.56 17.79 -17.05
CA PHE A 142 -6.57 16.40 -16.54
C PHE A 142 -7.95 15.99 -16.02
N ILE A 143 -8.64 16.88 -15.30
CA ILE A 143 -10.00 16.64 -14.80
C ILE A 143 -10.97 16.52 -15.98
N GLN A 144 -10.82 17.40 -16.99
CA GLN A 144 -11.65 17.32 -18.21
C GLN A 144 -11.44 15.99 -18.95
N ASP A 145 -10.19 15.54 -19.10
CA ASP A 145 -9.90 14.22 -19.67
C ASP A 145 -10.60 13.10 -18.90
N ALA A 146 -10.61 13.16 -17.56
CA ALA A 146 -11.30 12.20 -16.71
C ALA A 146 -12.84 12.24 -16.90
N ILE A 147 -13.42 13.44 -17.11
CA ILE A 147 -14.85 13.60 -17.42
C ILE A 147 -15.19 12.93 -18.75
N ASP A 148 -14.36 13.14 -19.74
CA ASP A 148 -14.59 12.68 -21.14
C ASP A 148 -14.20 11.22 -21.36
N TYR A 149 -13.42 10.63 -20.48
CA TYR A 149 -12.98 9.25 -20.58
C TYR A 149 -14.16 8.26 -20.56
N ASP A 150 -14.18 7.28 -21.48
CA ASP A 150 -15.29 6.34 -21.62
C ASP A 150 -15.24 5.22 -20.57
N TYR A 151 -15.25 5.60 -19.29
CA TYR A 151 -15.43 4.69 -18.18
C TYR A 151 -16.23 5.38 -17.09
N THR A 152 -17.12 4.65 -16.43
CA THR A 152 -18.12 5.22 -15.52
C THR A 152 -17.61 5.48 -14.10
N HIS A 153 -16.39 5.06 -13.79
CA HIS A 153 -15.83 5.16 -12.44
C HIS A 153 -14.50 5.90 -12.47
N VAL A 154 -14.23 6.60 -11.37
CA VAL A 154 -12.93 7.23 -11.09
C VAL A 154 -12.55 6.93 -9.66
N ALA A 155 -11.27 6.69 -9.38
CA ALA A 155 -10.79 6.53 -8.02
C ALA A 155 -10.23 7.86 -7.49
N LEU A 156 -10.52 8.16 -6.24
CA LEU A 156 -10.13 9.37 -5.56
C LEU A 156 -9.58 9.05 -4.18
N ASP A 157 -8.60 9.83 -3.75
CA ASP A 157 -8.06 9.80 -2.40
C ASP A 157 -7.66 11.22 -1.99
N SER A 158 -7.69 11.55 -0.69
CA SER A 158 -7.38 12.88 -0.17
C SER A 158 -6.17 12.87 0.75
N GLU A 159 -5.22 13.77 0.50
CA GLU A 159 -4.10 14.01 1.40
C GLU A 159 -4.42 15.17 2.35
N THR A 160 -4.21 14.95 3.64
CA THR A 160 -4.65 15.86 4.68
C THR A 160 -3.60 16.05 5.78
N THR A 161 -3.67 17.17 6.50
CA THR A 161 -2.75 17.44 7.63
C THR A 161 -3.20 16.79 8.93
N GLY A 162 -4.41 16.26 9.01
CA GLY A 162 -4.97 15.69 10.24
C GLY A 162 -6.04 14.64 9.99
N LEU A 163 -6.58 14.08 11.06
CA LEU A 163 -7.60 13.02 10.99
C LEU A 163 -9.04 13.58 10.95
N TYR A 164 -9.23 14.86 11.28
CA TYR A 164 -10.53 15.50 11.34
C TYR A 164 -10.53 16.80 10.55
N PRO A 165 -11.56 17.06 9.73
CA PRO A 165 -11.60 18.26 8.88
C PRO A 165 -11.55 19.57 9.64
N ARG A 166 -12.06 19.62 10.88
CA ARG A 166 -12.08 20.82 11.73
C ARG A 166 -10.71 21.20 12.28
N ASP A 167 -9.80 20.22 12.40
CA ASP A 167 -8.47 20.39 12.98
C ASP A 167 -7.36 20.34 11.91
N GLY A 168 -7.73 20.03 10.67
CA GLY A 168 -6.81 19.88 9.56
C GLY A 168 -7.34 20.51 8.28
N HIS A 169 -6.51 20.53 7.25
CA HIS A 169 -6.87 20.96 5.90
C HIS A 169 -6.41 19.94 4.87
N MET A 170 -6.97 20.04 3.67
CA MET A 170 -6.53 19.21 2.54
C MET A 170 -5.28 19.82 1.91
N LEU A 171 -4.30 18.95 1.64
CA LEU A 171 -3.08 19.28 0.90
C LEU A 171 -3.29 19.09 -0.60
N GLY A 172 -4.08 18.10 -0.97
CA GLY A 172 -4.38 17.76 -2.35
C GLY A 172 -5.35 16.59 -2.45
N LEU A 173 -5.69 16.27 -3.66
CA LEU A 173 -6.39 15.04 -4.01
C LEU A 173 -5.60 14.24 -5.03
N SER A 174 -5.74 12.93 -5.01
CA SER A 174 -5.27 12.11 -6.11
C SER A 174 -6.43 11.50 -6.88
N LEU A 175 -6.22 11.33 -8.19
CA LEU A 175 -7.23 10.88 -9.14
C LEU A 175 -6.65 9.85 -10.10
N SER A 176 -7.36 8.72 -10.28
CA SER A 176 -7.12 7.76 -11.36
C SER A 176 -8.43 7.43 -12.05
N TYR A 177 -8.47 7.53 -13.39
CA TYR A 177 -9.68 7.30 -14.19
C TYR A 177 -9.52 6.20 -15.25
N ASP A 178 -8.29 5.79 -15.56
CA ASP A 178 -7.99 4.79 -16.57
C ASP A 178 -7.43 3.46 -15.98
N GLY A 179 -7.00 3.48 -14.71
CA GLY A 179 -6.35 2.34 -14.08
C GLY A 179 -4.93 2.07 -14.56
N GLU A 180 -4.35 2.98 -15.34
CA GLU A 180 -2.97 2.92 -15.83
C GLU A 180 -2.06 3.89 -15.10
N LYS A 181 -2.60 5.04 -14.70
CA LYS A 181 -1.88 6.12 -14.02
C LYS A 181 -2.73 6.79 -12.94
N GLY A 182 -2.05 7.39 -11.98
CA GLY A 182 -2.62 8.29 -10.97
C GLY A 182 -1.96 9.66 -11.03
N ALA A 183 -2.71 10.69 -10.71
CA ALA A 183 -2.22 12.05 -10.58
C ALA A 183 -2.53 12.62 -9.20
N TYR A 184 -1.57 13.27 -8.56
CA TYR A 184 -1.77 14.07 -7.36
C TYR A 184 -1.90 15.53 -7.74
N ILE A 185 -3.02 16.16 -7.40
CA ILE A 185 -3.34 17.56 -7.67
C ILE A 185 -3.28 18.33 -6.36
N ASP A 186 -2.36 19.28 -6.28
CA ASP A 186 -2.22 20.18 -5.14
C ASP A 186 -3.45 21.08 -5.01
N THR A 187 -3.99 21.29 -3.80
CA THR A 187 -5.12 22.20 -3.57
C THR A 187 -4.80 23.66 -3.90
N GLU A 188 -3.52 24.04 -3.97
CA GLU A 188 -3.13 25.37 -4.45
C GLU A 188 -3.52 25.63 -5.92
N CYS A 189 -3.81 24.56 -6.70
CA CYS A 189 -4.30 24.66 -8.07
C CYS A 189 -5.81 24.94 -8.16
N PHE A 190 -6.56 24.86 -7.06
CA PHE A 190 -8.01 24.92 -7.09
C PHE A 190 -8.48 26.37 -7.19
N ASP A 191 -9.14 26.69 -8.29
CA ASP A 191 -9.95 27.88 -8.48
C ASP A 191 -11.42 27.51 -8.70
N GLU A 192 -12.28 28.48 -8.89
CA GLU A 192 -13.72 28.25 -9.14
C GLU A 192 -13.98 27.32 -10.34
N THR A 193 -13.11 27.34 -11.35
CA THR A 193 -13.23 26.47 -12.53
C THR A 193 -12.85 25.05 -12.19
N THR A 194 -11.75 24.86 -11.47
CA THR A 194 -11.29 23.54 -11.01
C THR A 194 -12.35 22.88 -10.13
N GLU A 195 -12.89 23.61 -9.17
CA GLU A 195 -13.95 23.11 -8.28
C GLU A 195 -15.22 22.74 -9.07
N ALA A 196 -15.61 23.55 -10.05
CA ALA A 196 -16.75 23.26 -10.91
C ALA A 196 -16.54 22.00 -11.76
N LEU A 197 -15.35 21.80 -12.33
CA LEU A 197 -15.00 20.61 -13.09
C LEU A 197 -14.96 19.37 -12.21
N LEU A 198 -14.43 19.47 -10.99
CA LEU A 198 -14.44 18.36 -10.03
C LEU A 198 -15.90 17.98 -9.67
N GLN A 199 -16.76 18.95 -9.38
CA GLN A 199 -18.17 18.65 -9.12
C GLN A 199 -18.86 18.01 -10.34
N GLU A 200 -18.58 18.50 -11.55
CA GLU A 200 -19.10 17.88 -12.78
C GLU A 200 -18.61 16.43 -12.93
N LEU A 201 -17.33 16.16 -12.62
CA LEU A 201 -16.78 14.80 -12.62
C LEU A 201 -17.54 13.89 -11.64
N PHE A 202 -17.78 14.37 -10.41
CA PHE A 202 -18.46 13.59 -9.36
C PHE A 202 -19.95 13.39 -9.67
N ASP A 203 -20.59 14.31 -10.39
CA ASP A 203 -21.97 14.17 -10.83
C ASP A 203 -22.12 13.14 -11.97
N LYS A 204 -21.11 13.05 -12.84
CA LYS A 204 -21.13 12.15 -14.02
C LYS A 204 -20.58 10.77 -13.76
N LYS A 205 -19.67 10.60 -12.81
CA LYS A 205 -18.96 9.35 -12.54
C LYS A 205 -19.26 8.83 -11.15
N THR A 206 -19.17 7.52 -10.99
CA THR A 206 -19.13 6.90 -9.66
C THR A 206 -17.73 7.04 -9.09
N VAL A 207 -17.60 7.61 -7.90
CA VAL A 207 -16.31 7.82 -7.26
C VAL A 207 -15.95 6.65 -6.34
N ILE A 208 -14.81 6.05 -6.59
CA ILE A 208 -14.26 4.95 -5.81
C ILE A 208 -13.31 5.51 -4.76
N PHE A 209 -13.54 5.17 -3.52
CA PHE A 209 -12.68 5.48 -2.38
C PHE A 209 -12.13 4.21 -1.73
N HIS A 210 -11.15 4.39 -0.87
CA HIS A 210 -10.75 3.40 0.12
C HIS A 210 -10.98 3.97 1.53
N ASN A 211 -12.03 3.52 2.24
CA ASN A 211 -12.53 4.13 3.48
C ASN A 211 -13.19 5.50 3.23
N ALA A 212 -14.16 5.52 2.33
CA ALA A 212 -14.86 6.70 1.82
C ALA A 212 -15.30 7.72 2.90
N LYS A 213 -15.61 7.27 4.11
CA LYS A 213 -16.05 8.15 5.20
C LYS A 213 -15.01 9.24 5.53
N PHE A 214 -13.72 8.90 5.45
CA PHE A 214 -12.62 9.82 5.72
C PHE A 214 -12.58 10.93 4.67
N ASP A 215 -12.50 10.57 3.41
CA ASP A 215 -12.37 11.52 2.30
C ASP A 215 -13.61 12.41 2.16
N LEU A 216 -14.80 11.81 2.23
CA LEU A 216 -16.06 12.52 2.17
C LEU A 216 -16.15 13.60 3.25
N ALA A 217 -15.65 13.35 4.46
CA ALA A 217 -15.65 14.35 5.53
C ALA A 217 -14.83 15.58 5.15
N PHE A 218 -13.63 15.38 4.60
CA PHE A 218 -12.76 16.48 4.19
C PHE A 218 -13.30 17.24 2.97
N PHE A 219 -13.72 16.52 1.93
CA PHE A 219 -14.27 17.13 0.72
C PHE A 219 -15.53 17.94 0.99
N GLN A 220 -16.45 17.45 1.82
CA GLN A 220 -17.66 18.18 2.18
C GLN A 220 -17.37 19.40 3.03
N TYR A 221 -16.47 19.27 4.00
CA TYR A 221 -16.17 20.37 4.93
C TYR A 221 -15.43 21.52 4.25
N HIS A 222 -14.43 21.22 3.41
CA HIS A 222 -13.56 22.26 2.82
C HIS A 222 -14.08 22.81 1.49
N PHE A 223 -14.76 21.99 0.68
CA PHE A 223 -15.18 22.36 -0.69
C PHE A 223 -16.69 22.24 -0.92
N ASN A 224 -17.43 21.71 0.06
CA ASN A 224 -18.87 21.45 -0.09
C ASN A 224 -19.22 20.53 -1.30
N PHE A 225 -18.30 19.65 -1.71
CA PHE A 225 -18.55 18.74 -2.80
C PHE A 225 -19.62 17.70 -2.46
N ASN A 226 -20.44 17.39 -3.45
CA ASN A 226 -21.43 16.33 -3.38
C ASN A 226 -20.97 15.11 -4.21
N PHE A 227 -21.20 13.93 -3.68
CA PHE A 227 -20.86 12.67 -4.33
C PHE A 227 -22.12 11.80 -4.46
N PRO A 228 -22.88 11.93 -5.58
CA PRO A 228 -24.14 11.21 -5.76
C PRO A 228 -23.96 9.70 -5.70
N GLN A 229 -22.89 9.18 -6.32
CA GLN A 229 -22.58 7.76 -6.41
C GLN A 229 -21.16 7.50 -5.93
N ILE A 230 -21.03 6.60 -4.97
CA ILE A 230 -19.73 6.21 -4.41
C ILE A 230 -19.59 4.69 -4.35
N GLU A 231 -18.35 4.24 -4.39
CA GLU A 231 -17.90 2.89 -4.09
C GLU A 231 -16.83 2.95 -3.00
N ASP A 232 -16.71 1.88 -2.22
CA ASP A 232 -15.69 1.79 -1.16
C ASP A 232 -15.02 0.42 -1.20
N THR A 233 -13.74 0.42 -1.56
CA THR A 233 -12.95 -0.82 -1.70
C THR A 233 -12.69 -1.51 -0.37
N MET A 234 -12.64 -0.79 0.75
CA MET A 234 -12.52 -1.37 2.08
C MET A 234 -13.78 -2.17 2.43
N LEU A 235 -14.96 -1.61 2.17
CA LEU A 235 -16.24 -2.27 2.41
C LEU A 235 -16.48 -3.45 1.45
N LEU A 236 -16.06 -3.34 0.19
CA LEU A 236 -16.09 -4.47 -0.74
C LEU A 236 -15.19 -5.61 -0.26
N HIS A 237 -13.98 -5.29 0.22
CA HIS A 237 -13.09 -6.32 0.75
C HIS A 237 -13.62 -6.95 2.05
N TYR A 238 -14.31 -6.18 2.90
CA TYR A 238 -14.98 -6.72 4.09
C TYR A 238 -16.01 -7.82 3.75
N LEU A 239 -16.69 -7.71 2.62
CA LEU A 239 -17.60 -8.76 2.15
C LEU A 239 -16.89 -10.03 1.62
N ILE A 240 -15.58 -9.93 1.33
CA ILE A 240 -14.74 -11.05 0.87
C ILE A 240 -14.06 -11.73 2.06
N ASP A 241 -13.54 -10.93 2.98
CA ASP A 241 -12.75 -11.36 4.14
C ASP A 241 -13.14 -10.48 5.34
N GLU A 242 -13.87 -11.02 6.31
CA GLU A 242 -14.33 -10.32 7.51
C GLU A 242 -13.27 -10.19 8.63
N ASN A 243 -12.05 -10.72 8.40
CA ASN A 243 -11.01 -10.71 9.42
C ASN A 243 -10.48 -9.29 9.68
N PRO A 244 -10.43 -8.85 10.95
CA PRO A 244 -9.90 -7.52 11.29
C PRO A 244 -8.44 -7.34 10.84
N GLY A 245 -8.11 -6.11 10.42
CA GLY A 245 -6.73 -5.75 10.06
C GLY A 245 -6.27 -6.25 8.69
N THR A 246 -7.21 -6.68 7.81
CA THR A 246 -6.90 -7.18 6.46
C THR A 246 -7.27 -6.22 5.34
N HIS A 247 -7.91 -5.10 5.69
CA HIS A 247 -8.58 -4.23 4.72
C HIS A 247 -7.78 -2.99 4.33
N GLY A 248 -6.61 -2.76 4.91
CA GLY A 248 -5.80 -1.57 4.59
C GLY A 248 -5.32 -1.56 3.13
N LEU A 249 -5.34 -0.37 2.49
CA LEU A 249 -5.01 -0.22 1.07
C LEU A 249 -3.65 -0.81 0.71
N LYS A 250 -2.63 -0.56 1.52
CA LYS A 250 -1.28 -1.15 1.35
C LYS A 250 -1.28 -2.69 1.29
N GLN A 251 -2.04 -3.34 2.18
CA GLN A 251 -2.13 -4.80 2.20
C GLN A 251 -2.86 -5.32 0.96
N LEU A 252 -3.91 -4.60 0.53
CA LEU A 252 -4.65 -4.92 -0.68
C LEU A 252 -3.80 -4.67 -1.93
N ALA A 253 -3.01 -3.60 -1.97
CA ALA A 253 -2.06 -3.32 -3.03
C ALA A 253 -1.09 -4.47 -3.24
N MET A 254 -0.41 -4.90 -2.18
CA MET A 254 0.55 -6.01 -2.23
C MET A 254 -0.07 -7.33 -2.67
N LYS A 255 -1.33 -7.57 -2.32
CA LYS A 255 -2.00 -8.84 -2.61
C LYS A 255 -2.65 -8.88 -3.99
N TYR A 256 -3.21 -7.78 -4.46
CA TYR A 256 -4.11 -7.75 -5.60
C TYR A 256 -3.63 -6.92 -6.79
N THR A 257 -2.53 -6.16 -6.64
CA THR A 257 -1.96 -5.32 -7.70
C THR A 257 -0.50 -5.69 -7.96
N PRO A 258 0.09 -5.27 -9.09
CA PRO A 258 1.52 -5.45 -9.34
C PRO A 258 2.40 -4.46 -8.54
N TYR A 259 1.80 -3.49 -7.87
CA TYR A 259 2.52 -2.47 -7.10
C TYR A 259 2.74 -2.96 -5.68
N GLY A 260 4.01 -3.04 -5.27
CA GLY A 260 4.42 -3.52 -3.96
C GLY A 260 4.31 -2.44 -2.88
N ASP A 261 5.42 -2.09 -2.25
CA ASP A 261 5.48 -1.08 -1.19
C ASP A 261 5.82 0.30 -1.74
N TYR A 262 4.89 0.89 -2.51
CA TYR A 262 5.05 2.23 -3.10
C TYR A 262 5.12 3.35 -2.05
N GLU A 263 4.69 3.09 -0.82
CA GLU A 263 4.73 4.03 0.30
C GLU A 263 6.13 4.17 0.92
N GLN A 264 6.99 3.16 0.75
CA GLN A 264 8.28 3.08 1.44
C GLN A 264 9.16 4.33 1.28
N PRO A 265 9.34 4.89 0.07
CA PRO A 265 10.21 6.07 -0.10
C PRO A 265 9.74 7.29 0.70
N MET A 266 8.42 7.49 0.82
CA MET A 266 7.84 8.56 1.61
C MET A 266 8.07 8.34 3.11
N TYR A 267 7.82 7.14 3.64
CA TYR A 267 8.05 6.85 5.06
C TYR A 267 9.53 6.87 5.44
N GLU A 268 10.43 6.49 4.54
CA GLU A 268 11.87 6.65 4.74
C GLU A 268 12.24 8.13 4.87
N TRP A 269 11.74 8.97 3.94
CA TRP A 269 11.93 10.41 4.01
C TRP A 269 11.39 10.99 5.33
N ILE A 270 10.17 10.65 5.74
CA ILE A 270 9.59 11.08 7.03
C ILE A 270 10.49 10.67 8.20
N GLY A 271 10.99 9.45 8.20
CA GLY A 271 11.87 8.93 9.24
C GLY A 271 13.19 9.71 9.35
N GLU A 272 13.82 10.00 8.21
CA GLU A 272 15.06 10.78 8.13
C GLU A 272 14.82 12.25 8.51
N TYR A 273 13.76 12.87 8.01
CA TYR A 273 13.39 14.24 8.33
C TYR A 273 13.14 14.42 9.83
N ARG A 274 12.32 13.56 10.43
CA ARG A 274 12.06 13.60 11.88
C ARG A 274 13.32 13.43 12.72
N LYS A 275 14.18 12.49 12.33
CA LYS A 275 15.46 12.23 13.01
C LYS A 275 16.42 13.43 12.93
N SER A 276 16.54 14.05 11.77
CA SER A 276 17.43 15.19 11.56
C SER A 276 16.96 16.48 12.25
N HIS A 277 15.65 16.63 12.45
CA HIS A 277 15.06 17.80 13.10
C HIS A 277 14.62 17.57 14.55
N GLY A 278 14.83 16.36 15.09
CA GLY A 278 14.45 16.02 16.47
C GLY A 278 12.93 16.03 16.72
N ILE A 279 12.12 15.78 15.67
CA ILE A 279 10.66 15.82 15.73
C ILE A 279 10.10 14.47 16.19
N LEU A 280 9.25 14.46 17.21
CA LEU A 280 8.54 13.26 17.67
C LEU A 280 7.44 12.88 16.65
N LYS A 281 6.99 11.63 16.68
CA LYS A 281 5.96 11.13 15.75
C LYS A 281 4.66 11.94 15.85
N GLU A 282 4.27 12.30 17.04
CA GLU A 282 3.04 13.03 17.36
C GLU A 282 3.09 14.53 17.01
N GLN A 283 4.30 15.03 16.73
CA GLN A 283 4.56 16.43 16.35
C GLN A 283 4.78 16.61 14.85
N PHE A 284 4.83 15.50 14.11
CA PHE A 284 5.04 15.55 12.67
C PHE A 284 3.72 15.92 11.98
N SER A 285 3.77 16.92 11.13
CA SER A 285 2.64 17.33 10.29
C SER A 285 2.91 16.98 8.82
N TRP A 286 1.90 16.52 8.12
CA TRP A 286 2.00 16.04 6.73
C TRP A 286 2.32 17.15 5.73
N ASP A 287 2.00 18.41 6.03
CA ASP A 287 2.40 19.59 5.24
C ASP A 287 3.91 19.84 5.20
N LEU A 288 4.68 19.17 6.05
CA LEU A 288 6.14 19.17 5.99
C LEU A 288 6.69 18.30 4.85
N ILE A 289 5.88 17.42 4.27
CA ILE A 289 6.32 16.52 3.19
C ILE A 289 6.38 17.33 1.89
N PRO A 290 7.56 17.40 1.23
CA PRO A 290 7.67 18.12 -0.02
C PRO A 290 6.78 17.51 -1.11
N PHE A 291 6.25 18.34 -1.98
CA PHE A 291 5.40 17.91 -3.09
C PHE A 291 5.99 16.76 -3.91
N HIS A 292 7.28 16.82 -4.25
CA HIS A 292 7.94 15.78 -5.04
C HIS A 292 7.99 14.41 -4.34
N THR A 293 7.92 14.37 -3.01
CA THR A 293 7.83 13.16 -2.21
C THR A 293 6.37 12.69 -2.09
N MET A 294 5.46 13.64 -1.83
CA MET A 294 4.03 13.36 -1.67
C MET A 294 3.39 12.85 -2.97
N LYS A 295 3.73 13.47 -4.12
CA LYS A 295 3.04 13.21 -5.40
C LYS A 295 3.00 11.75 -5.82
N VAL A 296 4.09 11.01 -5.60
CA VAL A 296 4.16 9.59 -5.99
C VAL A 296 3.30 8.73 -5.07
N TYR A 297 3.42 8.96 -3.77
CA TYR A 297 2.62 8.27 -2.77
C TYR A 297 1.11 8.47 -3.03
N ALA A 298 0.67 9.73 -3.06
CA ALA A 298 -0.73 10.08 -3.25
C ALA A 298 -1.31 9.61 -4.59
N ALA A 299 -0.57 9.82 -5.70
CA ALA A 299 -1.00 9.35 -7.01
C ALA A 299 -1.17 7.83 -7.06
N MET A 300 -0.31 7.09 -6.36
CA MET A 300 -0.43 5.63 -6.27
C MET A 300 -1.63 5.18 -5.44
N ASP A 301 -2.04 5.93 -4.40
CA ASP A 301 -3.20 5.56 -3.59
C ASP A 301 -4.48 5.54 -4.44
N SER A 302 -4.71 6.54 -5.30
CA SER A 302 -5.85 6.52 -6.23
C SER A 302 -5.73 5.43 -7.31
N LEU A 303 -4.55 5.22 -7.89
CA LEU A 303 -4.34 4.15 -8.87
C LEU A 303 -4.58 2.77 -8.28
N VAL A 304 -4.02 2.50 -7.11
CA VAL A 304 -4.20 1.22 -6.41
C VAL A 304 -5.65 1.02 -5.99
N THR A 305 -6.33 2.06 -5.52
CA THR A 305 -7.76 2.03 -5.21
C THR A 305 -8.58 1.64 -6.43
N PHE A 306 -8.28 2.19 -7.60
CA PHE A 306 -8.93 1.82 -8.87
C PHE A 306 -8.70 0.33 -9.19
N LEU A 307 -7.45 -0.14 -9.16
CA LEU A 307 -7.10 -1.53 -9.49
C LEU A 307 -7.70 -2.54 -8.50
N VAL A 308 -7.74 -2.21 -7.22
CA VAL A 308 -8.38 -3.03 -6.18
C VAL A 308 -9.88 -3.12 -6.42
N TYR A 309 -10.55 -2.01 -6.78
CA TYR A 309 -11.95 -2.01 -7.15
C TYR A 309 -12.21 -2.94 -8.33
N GLU A 310 -11.40 -2.88 -9.40
CA GLU A 310 -11.53 -3.74 -10.57
C GLU A 310 -11.47 -5.25 -10.20
N LYS A 311 -10.69 -5.60 -9.18
CA LYS A 311 -10.66 -6.98 -8.67
C LYS A 311 -11.92 -7.32 -7.88
N PHE A 312 -12.43 -6.39 -7.06
CA PHE A 312 -13.50 -6.67 -6.10
C PHE A 312 -14.91 -6.44 -6.66
N LYS A 313 -15.10 -5.63 -7.70
CA LYS A 313 -16.42 -5.37 -8.30
C LYS A 313 -17.17 -6.65 -8.69
N LYS A 314 -16.47 -7.76 -8.92
CA LYS A 314 -17.07 -9.07 -9.22
C LYS A 314 -17.94 -9.60 -8.09
N ILE A 315 -17.70 -9.20 -6.83
CA ILE A 315 -18.53 -9.63 -5.69
C ILE A 315 -19.96 -9.14 -5.84
N LYS A 316 -20.16 -8.04 -6.54
CA LYS A 316 -21.48 -7.45 -6.84
C LYS A 316 -22.34 -8.33 -7.75
N GLN A 317 -21.78 -9.37 -8.35
CA GLN A 317 -22.56 -10.41 -9.06
C GLN A 317 -23.34 -11.32 -8.11
N ASN A 318 -22.95 -11.37 -6.82
CA ASN A 318 -23.74 -12.06 -5.81
C ASN A 318 -24.84 -11.13 -5.29
N ALA A 319 -26.08 -11.39 -5.66
CA ALA A 319 -27.23 -10.54 -5.34
C ALA A 319 -27.43 -10.30 -3.82
N LYS A 320 -27.04 -11.24 -2.95
CA LYS A 320 -27.15 -11.06 -1.49
C LYS A 320 -26.10 -10.10 -0.98
N LEU A 321 -24.86 -10.25 -1.43
CA LEU A 321 -23.75 -9.37 -1.04
C LEU A 321 -23.95 -7.97 -1.62
N LEU A 322 -24.41 -7.86 -2.86
CA LEU A 322 -24.78 -6.58 -3.47
C LEU A 322 -25.87 -5.88 -2.65
N TRP A 323 -26.90 -6.62 -2.22
CA TRP A 323 -27.97 -6.04 -1.40
C TRP A 323 -27.42 -5.49 -0.08
N VAL A 324 -26.53 -6.22 0.62
CA VAL A 324 -25.89 -5.76 1.86
C VAL A 324 -25.04 -4.52 1.59
N TYR A 325 -24.27 -4.53 0.51
CA TYR A 325 -23.41 -3.41 0.13
C TYR A 325 -24.22 -2.14 -0.12
N ASP A 326 -25.23 -2.23 -1.01
CA ASP A 326 -26.00 -1.07 -1.47
C ASP A 326 -27.01 -0.56 -0.42
N ASN A 327 -27.54 -1.44 0.44
CA ASN A 327 -28.62 -1.06 1.36
C ASN A 327 -28.17 -0.92 2.82
N ILE A 328 -26.97 -1.42 3.17
CA ILE A 328 -26.48 -1.34 4.55
C ILE A 328 -25.13 -0.61 4.60
N LEU A 329 -24.11 -1.05 3.84
CA LEU A 329 -22.75 -0.57 4.03
C LEU A 329 -22.57 0.87 3.47
N ILE A 330 -22.95 1.12 2.23
CA ILE A 330 -22.83 2.47 1.63
C ILE A 330 -23.75 3.49 2.32
N PRO A 331 -25.04 3.21 2.59
CA PRO A 331 -25.86 4.11 3.41
C PRO A 331 -25.32 4.30 4.84
N GLY A 332 -24.76 3.24 5.42
CA GLY A 332 -24.11 3.29 6.74
C GLY A 332 -22.94 4.27 6.78
N THR A 333 -22.11 4.31 5.73
CA THR A 333 -21.01 5.30 5.60
C THR A 333 -21.54 6.73 5.66
N ARG A 334 -22.60 7.03 4.90
CA ARG A 334 -23.23 8.38 4.89
C ARG A 334 -23.90 8.71 6.23
N PHE A 335 -24.54 7.75 6.86
CA PHE A 335 -25.13 7.90 8.18
C PHE A 335 -24.04 8.23 9.22
N LEU A 336 -22.95 7.49 9.26
CA LEU A 336 -21.85 7.71 10.19
C LEU A 336 -21.14 9.04 9.96
N LEU A 337 -21.03 9.48 8.70
CA LEU A 337 -20.53 10.82 8.37
C LEU A 337 -21.41 11.91 8.97
N ASN A 338 -22.72 11.82 8.79
CA ASN A 338 -23.67 12.79 9.37
C ASN A 338 -23.63 12.80 10.91
N VAL A 339 -23.48 11.63 11.54
CA VAL A 339 -23.34 11.52 13.00
C VAL A 339 -22.07 12.23 13.47
N GLN A 340 -20.95 12.02 12.79
CA GLN A 340 -19.67 12.65 13.09
C GLN A 340 -19.73 14.19 12.93
N ASP A 341 -20.38 14.69 11.88
CA ASP A 341 -20.55 16.13 11.64
C ASP A 341 -21.39 16.82 12.72
N ASN A 342 -22.35 16.11 13.29
CA ASN A 342 -23.16 16.58 14.42
C ASN A 342 -22.47 16.46 15.79
N GLY A 343 -21.22 15.98 15.83
CA GLY A 343 -20.40 15.97 17.04
C GLY A 343 -20.65 14.78 17.98
N VAL A 344 -21.05 13.64 17.46
CA VAL A 344 -21.26 12.39 18.21
C VAL A 344 -20.18 11.37 17.90
#